data_d35f9ecb6e864432b08025d66deb34c4
#
_entry.id   d35f9ecb6e864432b08025d66deb34c4
#
_cell.length_a   1.000
_cell.length_b   1.000
_cell.length_c   1.000
_cell.angle_alpha   90.00
_cell.angle_beta   90.00
_cell.angle_gamma   90.00
#
_symmetry.space_group_name_H-M   'P 1'
#
loop_
_entity.id
_entity.type
_entity.pdbx_description
1 polymer ?
#
loop_
_entity_poly.entity_id
_entity_poly.type
_entity_poly.pdbx_seq_one_letter_code
_entity_poly.pdbx_strand_id
1 'polypeptide(L)'
;SVREIGEAVGLSSSATVHNHLGTLQKLGYLHRDPTKPRAIEVRYEASSGVAMERRPVKHVPLVGDVAAGVNVLAQENVEELVPLPMDFTGDGELFMLRVRGNSMIDAGILDGDFVVCRQQTTADNGDIVVAGIPGDEATIKTFAKTGNTITLTPSNSSMKPMKFETDEVSVYG
;
A
#
# COMPACT_ATOMS: atom_id res chain seq x y z
N SER A 1 -26.99 14.20 12.05
CA SER A 1 -28.43 13.82 12.19
C SER A 1 -29.20 14.26 10.97
N VAL A 2 -30.44 13.74 10.79
CA VAL A 2 -31.33 14.16 9.68
C VAL A 2 -31.61 15.67 9.72
N ARG A 3 -31.66 16.24 10.91
CA ARG A 3 -31.84 17.67 11.12
C ARG A 3 -30.63 18.47 10.63
N GLU A 4 -29.43 18.07 10.98
CA GLU A 4 -28.18 18.70 10.51
C GLU A 4 -28.03 18.63 9.01
N ILE A 5 -28.43 17.49 8.39
CA ILE A 5 -28.48 17.38 6.93
C ILE A 5 -29.44 18.39 6.34
N GLY A 6 -30.65 18.52 6.91
CA GLY A 6 -31.66 19.50 6.47
C GLY A 6 -31.12 20.90 6.54
N GLU A 7 -30.53 21.31 7.65
CA GLU A 7 -29.91 22.62 7.85
C GLU A 7 -28.81 22.89 6.82
N ALA A 8 -27.93 21.90 6.55
CA ALA A 8 -26.84 22.03 5.59
C ALA A 8 -27.30 22.19 4.14
N VAL A 9 -28.46 21.61 3.76
CA VAL A 9 -29.00 21.70 2.39
C VAL A 9 -30.18 22.67 2.26
N GLY A 10 -30.46 23.47 3.28
CA GLY A 10 -31.49 24.50 3.28
C GLY A 10 -32.93 23.98 3.36
N LEU A 11 -33.14 22.76 3.87
CA LEU A 11 -34.46 22.16 4.03
C LEU A 11 -34.93 22.26 5.49
N SER A 12 -36.06 22.91 5.72
CA SER A 12 -36.66 23.11 7.05
C SER A 12 -37.51 21.91 7.53
N SER A 13 -38.00 21.07 6.60
CA SER A 13 -38.86 19.92 6.90
C SER A 13 -38.06 18.62 7.00
N SER A 14 -38.04 18.00 8.17
CA SER A 14 -37.41 16.69 8.39
C SER A 14 -38.07 15.57 7.54
N ALA A 15 -39.36 15.68 7.26
CA ALA A 15 -40.07 14.74 6.40
C ALA A 15 -39.55 14.81 4.95
N THR A 16 -39.28 16.01 4.45
CA THR A 16 -38.68 16.23 3.12
C THR A 16 -37.28 15.66 3.06
N VAL A 17 -36.46 15.85 4.08
CA VAL A 17 -35.12 15.27 4.17
C VAL A 17 -35.19 13.74 4.16
N HIS A 18 -36.10 13.14 4.95
CA HIS A 18 -36.32 11.70 4.96
C HIS A 18 -36.71 11.14 3.58
N ASN A 19 -37.59 11.83 2.86
CA ASN A 19 -38.00 11.43 1.52
C ASN A 19 -36.82 11.46 0.52
N HIS A 20 -36.01 12.54 0.57
CA HIS A 20 -34.82 12.62 -0.28
C HIS A 20 -33.79 11.55 0.05
N LEU A 21 -33.51 11.29 1.32
CA LEU A 21 -32.62 10.20 1.74
C LEU A 21 -33.13 8.82 1.32
N GLY A 22 -34.45 8.59 1.41
CA GLY A 22 -35.07 7.35 0.93
C GLY A 22 -34.98 7.18 -0.58
N THR A 23 -35.13 8.28 -1.35
CA THR A 23 -34.93 8.28 -2.82
C THR A 23 -33.50 7.98 -3.18
N LEU A 24 -32.53 8.65 -2.53
CA LEU A 24 -31.11 8.41 -2.76
C LEU A 24 -30.69 6.96 -2.39
N GLN A 25 -31.32 6.40 -1.36
CA GLN A 25 -31.09 5.00 -1.00
C GLN A 25 -31.65 4.04 -2.06
N LYS A 26 -32.83 4.30 -2.59
CA LYS A 26 -33.43 3.51 -3.70
C LYS A 26 -32.61 3.59 -4.99
N LEU A 27 -32.00 4.73 -5.26
CA LEU A 27 -31.14 4.95 -6.40
C LEU A 27 -29.70 4.44 -6.20
N GLY A 28 -29.38 3.86 -5.00
CA GLY A 28 -28.07 3.30 -4.73
C GLY A 28 -26.98 4.28 -4.28
N TYR A 29 -27.31 5.57 -4.14
CA TYR A 29 -26.34 6.59 -3.69
C TYR A 29 -26.06 6.54 -2.20
N LEU A 30 -27.00 5.99 -1.42
CA LEU A 30 -26.87 5.84 0.01
C LEU A 30 -27.15 4.39 0.42
N HIS A 31 -26.43 3.91 1.43
CA HIS A 31 -26.68 2.64 2.09
C HIS A 31 -26.92 2.86 3.58
N ARG A 32 -27.89 2.12 4.14
CA ARG A 32 -28.10 2.04 5.59
C ARG A 32 -27.89 0.60 6.03
N ASP A 33 -26.96 0.42 6.96
CA ASP A 33 -26.75 -0.87 7.61
C ASP A 33 -27.93 -1.15 8.56
N PRO A 34 -28.66 -2.27 8.40
CA PRO A 34 -29.75 -2.64 9.28
C PRO A 34 -29.33 -2.78 10.75
N THR A 35 -28.06 -3.10 11.00
CA THR A 35 -27.50 -3.24 12.36
C THR A 35 -27.10 -1.90 12.99
N LYS A 36 -26.99 -0.84 12.17
CA LYS A 36 -26.63 0.51 12.59
C LYS A 36 -27.58 1.56 12.00
N PRO A 37 -28.82 1.63 12.48
CA PRO A 37 -29.91 2.39 11.84
C PRO A 37 -29.66 3.90 11.77
N ARG A 38 -28.69 4.42 12.50
CA ARG A 38 -28.29 5.85 12.46
C ARG A 38 -27.10 6.12 11.53
N ALA A 39 -26.42 5.10 11.04
CA ALA A 39 -25.32 5.24 10.09
C ALA A 39 -25.87 5.33 8.67
N ILE A 40 -25.48 6.38 7.95
CA ILE A 40 -25.75 6.55 6.52
C ILE A 40 -24.39 6.52 5.82
N GLU A 41 -24.25 5.59 4.90
CA GLU A 41 -23.06 5.44 4.08
C GLU A 41 -23.31 6.04 2.68
N VAL A 42 -22.46 6.96 2.25
CA VAL A 42 -22.52 7.52 0.89
C VAL A 42 -21.77 6.60 -0.06
N ARG A 43 -22.44 6.16 -1.13
CA ARG A 43 -21.88 5.26 -2.16
C ARG A 43 -21.63 5.97 -3.49
N TYR A 44 -21.65 7.30 -3.50
CA TYR A 44 -21.51 8.10 -4.72
C TYR A 44 -20.40 9.13 -4.56
N GLU A 45 -19.48 9.15 -5.52
CA GLU A 45 -18.55 10.27 -5.69
C GLU A 45 -19.02 11.14 -6.86
N ALA A 46 -19.32 12.40 -6.55
CA ALA A 46 -19.86 13.37 -7.52
C ALA A 46 -18.94 13.64 -8.72
N SER A 47 -17.67 13.28 -8.64
CA SER A 47 -16.67 13.53 -9.69
C SER A 47 -16.67 12.49 -10.82
N SER A 48 -17.18 11.28 -10.59
CA SER A 48 -17.08 10.19 -11.57
C SER A 48 -18.42 9.68 -12.11
N GLY A 49 -19.56 10.01 -11.48
CA GLY A 49 -20.87 9.50 -11.88
C GLY A 49 -21.05 7.97 -11.72
N VAL A 50 -20.08 7.28 -11.15
CA VAL A 50 -20.06 5.82 -10.96
C VAL A 50 -20.33 5.49 -9.50
N ALA A 51 -21.30 4.62 -9.24
CA ALA A 51 -21.49 4.03 -7.90
C ALA A 51 -20.27 3.18 -7.57
N MET A 52 -19.39 3.67 -6.69
CA MET A 52 -18.24 2.89 -6.26
C MET A 52 -18.65 1.93 -5.14
N GLU A 53 -18.57 0.63 -5.40
CA GLU A 53 -18.47 -0.34 -4.32
C GLU A 53 -17.23 0.00 -3.50
N ARG A 54 -17.40 0.25 -2.20
CA ARG A 54 -16.25 0.38 -1.28
C ARG A 54 -15.56 -0.96 -1.21
N ARG A 55 -14.49 -1.09 -1.96
CA ARG A 55 -13.61 -2.26 -1.84
C ARG A 55 -12.90 -2.18 -0.49
N PRO A 56 -12.78 -3.31 0.22
CA PRO A 56 -12.00 -3.34 1.44
C PRO A 56 -10.57 -2.90 1.13
N VAL A 57 -10.03 -2.07 2.01
CA VAL A 57 -8.66 -1.56 1.88
C VAL A 57 -7.80 -2.12 3.00
N LYS A 58 -6.54 -2.37 2.69
CA LYS A 58 -5.47 -2.67 3.63
C LYS A 58 -4.60 -1.43 3.77
N HIS A 59 -4.35 -1.03 5.00
CA HIS A 59 -3.43 0.08 5.27
C HIS A 59 -2.00 -0.48 5.31
N VAL A 60 -1.21 -0.12 4.30
CA VAL A 60 0.17 -0.57 4.14
C VAL A 60 1.10 0.54 4.64
N PRO A 61 2.01 0.25 5.59
CA PRO A 61 2.93 1.25 6.07
C PRO A 61 3.94 1.62 4.98
N LEU A 62 4.03 2.92 4.69
CA LEU A 62 5.14 3.51 3.95
C LEU A 62 6.30 3.70 4.92
N VAL A 63 7.39 3.04 4.64
CA VAL A 63 8.60 3.07 5.45
C VAL A 63 9.61 4.00 4.78
N GLY A 64 10.21 4.86 5.56
CA GLY A 64 11.23 5.79 5.11
C GLY A 64 12.58 5.12 4.85
N ASP A 65 13.62 5.57 5.54
CA ASP A 65 14.95 4.95 5.41
C ASP A 65 15.00 3.61 6.15
N VAL A 66 15.30 2.55 5.42
CA VAL A 66 15.50 1.22 5.98
C VAL A 66 17.00 1.03 6.22
N ALA A 67 17.40 1.03 7.48
CA ALA A 67 18.76 0.66 7.87
C ALA A 67 18.92 -0.86 7.97
N ALA A 68 20.11 -1.36 7.62
CA ALA A 68 20.41 -2.79 7.77
C ALA A 68 20.36 -3.20 9.25
N GLY A 69 19.78 -4.37 9.52
CA GLY A 69 19.70 -4.95 10.88
C GLY A 69 18.54 -4.44 11.75
N VAL A 70 17.74 -3.48 11.28
CA VAL A 70 16.57 -2.97 12.00
C VAL A 70 15.29 -3.62 11.47
N ASN A 71 14.30 -3.84 12.35
CA ASN A 71 12.98 -4.27 11.89
C ASN A 71 12.36 -3.17 10.99
N VAL A 72 12.19 -3.49 9.72
CA VAL A 72 11.65 -2.56 8.71
C VAL A 72 10.32 -1.95 9.14
N LEU A 73 9.50 -2.72 9.86
CA LEU A 73 8.19 -2.29 10.39
C LEU A 73 8.24 -1.71 11.80
N ALA A 74 9.41 -1.32 12.33
CA ALA A 74 9.46 -0.57 13.57
C ALA A 74 8.65 0.73 13.42
N GLN A 75 7.85 1.09 14.43
CA GLN A 75 6.96 2.26 14.38
C GLN A 75 7.71 3.57 14.06
N GLU A 76 8.95 3.67 14.48
CA GLU A 76 9.82 4.83 14.22
C GLU A 76 10.20 5.00 12.74
N ASN A 77 10.07 3.94 11.92
CA ASN A 77 10.37 3.97 10.49
C ASN A 77 9.13 4.23 9.61
N VAL A 78 7.92 4.19 10.18
CA VAL A 78 6.67 4.38 9.44
C VAL A 78 6.37 5.86 9.29
N GLU A 79 6.39 6.34 8.04
CA GLU A 79 6.06 7.73 7.71
C GLU A 79 4.56 7.94 7.56
N GLU A 80 3.87 6.99 6.92
CA GLU A 80 2.46 7.08 6.57
C GLU A 80 1.82 5.70 6.46
N LEU A 81 0.49 5.61 6.62
CA LEU A 81 -0.32 4.43 6.30
C LEU A 81 -1.10 4.67 5.01
N VAL A 82 -0.73 4.00 3.94
CA VAL A 82 -1.33 4.15 2.61
C VAL A 82 -2.45 3.15 2.42
N PRO A 83 -3.71 3.58 2.16
CA PRO A 83 -4.81 2.67 1.90
C PRO A 83 -4.71 2.10 0.49
N LEU A 84 -4.53 0.79 0.38
CA LEU A 84 -4.51 0.06 -0.89
C LEU A 84 -5.70 -0.91 -0.97
N PRO A 85 -6.32 -1.07 -2.16
CA PRO A 85 -7.37 -2.07 -2.35
C PRO A 85 -6.86 -3.48 -2.03
N MET A 86 -7.62 -4.26 -1.26
CA MET A 86 -7.21 -5.62 -0.85
C MET A 86 -7.00 -6.56 -2.04
N ASP A 87 -7.67 -6.32 -3.16
CA ASP A 87 -7.51 -7.10 -4.39
C ASP A 87 -6.08 -7.03 -4.97
N PHE A 88 -5.34 -5.95 -4.67
CA PHE A 88 -3.95 -5.75 -5.13
C PHE A 88 -2.91 -6.16 -4.09
N THR A 89 -3.29 -6.32 -2.83
CA THR A 89 -2.31 -6.51 -1.75
C THR A 89 -2.09 -7.97 -1.40
N GLY A 90 -3.06 -8.85 -1.67
CA GLY A 90 -2.99 -10.25 -1.28
C GLY A 90 -2.86 -10.45 0.24
N ASP A 91 -2.45 -11.66 0.63
CA ASP A 91 -2.26 -12.04 2.02
C ASP A 91 -0.82 -11.74 2.49
N GLY A 92 -0.64 -11.67 3.83
CA GLY A 92 0.64 -11.45 4.48
C GLY A 92 0.84 -10.02 4.98
N GLU A 93 1.91 -9.79 5.70
CA GLU A 93 2.34 -8.46 6.12
C GLU A 93 3.02 -7.75 4.96
N LEU A 94 2.65 -6.49 4.75
CA LEU A 94 3.14 -5.68 3.65
C LEU A 94 3.77 -4.41 4.19
N PHE A 95 4.74 -3.91 3.44
CA PHE A 95 5.28 -2.57 3.61
C PHE A 95 5.50 -1.92 2.24
N MET A 96 5.61 -0.62 2.23
CA MET A 96 5.86 0.17 1.03
C MET A 96 7.15 0.96 1.21
N LEU A 97 7.92 1.06 0.14
CA LEU A 97 9.14 1.86 0.08
C LEU A 97 9.08 2.82 -1.09
N ARG A 98 9.71 3.97 -0.93
CA ARG A 98 10.03 4.86 -2.05
C ARG A 98 11.36 4.45 -2.66
N VAL A 99 11.36 4.19 -3.97
CA VAL A 99 12.56 3.83 -4.74
C VAL A 99 13.50 5.04 -4.84
N ARG A 100 14.78 4.80 -4.61
CA ARG A 100 15.84 5.78 -4.82
C ARG A 100 16.87 5.23 -5.79
N GLY A 101 17.21 6.02 -6.81
CA GLY A 101 18.20 5.68 -7.82
C GLY A 101 17.67 4.80 -8.96
N ASN A 102 18.58 4.43 -9.84
CA ASN A 102 18.28 3.88 -11.16
C ASN A 102 18.71 2.42 -11.32
N SER A 103 18.92 1.69 -10.23
CA SER A 103 19.48 0.33 -10.31
C SER A 103 18.55 -0.72 -10.89
N MET A 104 17.25 -0.42 -11.04
CA MET A 104 16.22 -1.37 -11.48
C MET A 104 15.40 -0.84 -12.67
N ILE A 105 15.93 0.11 -13.43
CA ILE A 105 15.23 0.78 -14.53
C ILE A 105 14.83 -0.16 -15.66
N ASP A 106 15.66 -1.17 -15.97
CA ASP A 106 15.37 -2.14 -17.03
C ASP A 106 14.26 -3.13 -16.59
N ALA A 107 13.93 -3.17 -15.29
CA ALA A 107 12.76 -3.88 -14.74
C ALA A 107 11.53 -2.97 -14.63
N GLY A 108 11.59 -1.72 -15.09
CA GLY A 108 10.50 -0.77 -15.02
C GLY A 108 10.29 -0.14 -13.63
N ILE A 109 11.25 -0.28 -12.71
CA ILE A 109 11.22 0.33 -11.38
C ILE A 109 12.11 1.57 -11.42
N LEU A 110 11.50 2.75 -11.30
CA LEU A 110 12.14 4.03 -11.54
C LEU A 110 12.38 4.79 -10.22
N ASP A 111 13.28 5.75 -10.26
CA ASP A 111 13.51 6.67 -9.15
C ASP A 111 12.23 7.44 -8.80
N GLY A 112 11.88 7.44 -7.51
CA GLY A 112 10.66 8.06 -6.98
C GLY A 112 9.42 7.18 -6.99
N ASP A 113 9.45 5.99 -7.60
CA ASP A 113 8.35 5.02 -7.55
C ASP A 113 8.08 4.54 -6.13
N PHE A 114 6.86 4.05 -5.90
CA PHE A 114 6.50 3.32 -4.70
C PHE A 114 6.38 1.83 -5.02
N VAL A 115 7.08 1.00 -4.24
CA VAL A 115 6.99 -0.46 -4.34
C VAL A 115 6.31 -1.02 -3.10
N VAL A 116 5.39 -1.97 -3.32
CA VAL A 116 4.74 -2.73 -2.26
C VAL A 116 5.43 -4.07 -2.13
N CYS A 117 5.96 -4.35 -0.96
CA CYS A 117 6.72 -5.54 -0.66
C CYS A 117 5.98 -6.41 0.35
N ARG A 118 6.05 -7.73 0.18
CA ARG A 118 5.61 -8.68 1.19
C ARG A 118 6.77 -8.93 2.15
N GLN A 119 6.54 -8.76 3.44
CA GLN A 119 7.55 -9.05 4.46
C GLN A 119 7.88 -10.54 4.47
N GLN A 120 9.14 -10.87 4.25
CA GLN A 120 9.66 -12.23 4.31
C GLN A 120 11.17 -12.21 4.50
N THR A 121 11.71 -13.27 5.11
CA THR A 121 13.15 -13.40 5.40
C THR A 121 13.89 -14.30 4.42
N THR A 122 13.18 -14.87 3.44
CA THR A 122 13.73 -15.75 2.41
C THR A 122 13.24 -15.31 1.04
N ALA A 123 13.99 -15.66 0.01
CA ALA A 123 13.65 -15.39 -1.38
C ALA A 123 14.12 -16.54 -2.28
N ASP A 124 13.46 -16.72 -3.40
CA ASP A 124 13.87 -17.65 -4.44
C ASP A 124 14.76 -16.96 -5.49
N ASN A 125 15.56 -17.76 -6.18
CA ASN A 125 16.43 -17.23 -7.23
C ASN A 125 15.60 -16.62 -8.37
N GLY A 126 15.85 -15.35 -8.65
CA GLY A 126 15.12 -14.56 -9.64
C GLY A 126 14.10 -13.58 -9.06
N ASP A 127 13.81 -13.68 -7.78
CA ASP A 127 12.94 -12.70 -7.11
C ASP A 127 13.58 -11.31 -7.07
N ILE A 128 12.76 -10.29 -7.19
CA ILE A 128 13.16 -8.91 -6.88
C ILE A 128 12.90 -8.70 -5.40
N VAL A 129 13.94 -8.39 -4.64
CA VAL A 129 13.89 -8.29 -3.19
C VAL A 129 14.32 -6.92 -2.69
N VAL A 130 13.83 -6.57 -1.52
CA VAL A 130 14.42 -5.55 -0.65
C VAL A 130 15.39 -6.26 0.30
N ALA A 131 16.66 -5.94 0.20
CA ALA A 131 17.72 -6.55 0.99
C ALA A 131 18.56 -5.51 1.72
N GLY A 132 18.89 -5.77 2.98
CA GLY A 132 19.92 -5.04 3.73
C GLY A 132 21.29 -5.61 3.39
N ILE A 133 22.24 -4.71 3.15
CA ILE A 133 23.64 -5.02 2.81
C ILE A 133 24.57 -4.31 3.81
N PRO A 134 25.87 -4.71 3.91
CA PRO A 134 26.83 -4.02 4.73
C PRO A 134 26.91 -2.51 4.42
N GLY A 135 27.02 -1.69 5.48
CA GLY A 135 27.00 -0.23 5.38
C GLY A 135 25.67 0.40 5.74
N ASP A 136 24.76 -0.37 6.38
CA ASP A 136 23.44 0.08 6.84
C ASP A 136 22.52 0.58 5.71
N GLU A 137 22.67 0.03 4.51
CA GLU A 137 21.86 0.38 3.36
C GLU A 137 20.87 -0.74 3.01
N ALA A 138 19.64 -0.36 2.65
CA ALA A 138 18.70 -1.24 1.99
C ALA A 138 18.70 -1.01 0.47
N THR A 139 18.59 -2.08 -0.30
CA THR A 139 18.63 -2.03 -1.76
C THR A 139 17.59 -2.94 -2.39
N ILE A 140 17.11 -2.56 -3.58
CA ILE A 140 16.21 -3.38 -4.40
C ILE A 140 17.02 -4.00 -5.53
N LYS A 141 17.06 -5.33 -5.60
CA LYS A 141 17.83 -6.08 -6.61
C LYS A 141 17.15 -7.41 -6.91
N THR A 142 17.56 -8.01 -8.02
CA THR A 142 17.24 -9.42 -8.31
C THR A 142 18.15 -10.31 -7.47
N PHE A 143 17.55 -11.22 -6.72
CA PHE A 143 18.23 -12.12 -5.79
C PHE A 143 18.65 -13.41 -6.47
N ALA A 144 19.83 -13.90 -6.16
CA ALA A 144 20.26 -15.26 -6.45
C ALA A 144 21.20 -15.76 -5.35
N LYS A 145 20.99 -17.01 -4.91
CA LYS A 145 21.82 -17.69 -3.92
C LYS A 145 22.43 -18.95 -4.51
N THR A 146 23.75 -19.10 -4.39
CA THR A 146 24.48 -20.29 -4.81
C THR A 146 25.45 -20.67 -3.71
N GLY A 147 25.15 -21.77 -3.02
CA GLY A 147 25.95 -22.21 -1.84
C GLY A 147 25.87 -21.15 -0.72
N ASN A 148 27.02 -20.63 -0.35
CA ASN A 148 27.16 -19.60 0.70
C ASN A 148 27.22 -18.15 0.14
N THR A 149 27.03 -17.97 -1.15
CA THR A 149 27.14 -16.65 -1.80
C THR A 149 25.77 -16.18 -2.26
N ILE A 150 25.40 -14.95 -1.88
CA ILE A 150 24.26 -14.20 -2.41
C ILE A 150 24.76 -13.23 -3.47
N THR A 151 24.11 -13.24 -4.62
CA THR A 151 24.35 -12.28 -5.70
C THR A 151 23.10 -11.39 -5.82
N LEU A 152 23.27 -10.09 -5.66
CA LEU A 152 22.27 -9.05 -5.86
C LEU A 152 22.53 -8.35 -7.19
N THR A 153 21.69 -8.64 -8.18
CA THR A 153 21.86 -8.16 -9.55
C THR A 153 20.96 -6.97 -9.83
N PRO A 154 21.51 -5.81 -10.23
CA PRO A 154 20.71 -4.69 -10.69
C PRO A 154 20.08 -5.00 -12.04
N SER A 155 18.87 -4.51 -12.28
CA SER A 155 18.27 -4.46 -13.62
C SER A 155 18.59 -3.11 -14.27
N ASN A 156 19.88 -2.93 -14.52
CA ASN A 156 20.44 -1.76 -15.20
C ASN A 156 21.76 -2.18 -15.85
N SER A 157 21.83 -2.11 -17.17
CA SER A 157 22.96 -2.58 -17.98
C SER A 157 24.27 -1.82 -17.69
N SER A 158 24.21 -0.63 -17.10
CA SER A 158 25.39 0.15 -16.69
C SER A 158 25.97 -0.24 -15.33
N MET A 159 25.28 -1.11 -14.58
CA MET A 159 25.65 -1.49 -13.21
C MET A 159 26.10 -2.96 -13.16
N LYS A 160 26.93 -3.30 -12.18
CA LYS A 160 27.43 -4.66 -11.99
C LYS A 160 26.73 -5.36 -10.82
N PRO A 161 26.57 -6.69 -10.89
CA PRO A 161 26.11 -7.47 -9.73
C PRO A 161 27.03 -7.33 -8.52
N MET A 162 26.44 -7.33 -7.34
CA MET A 162 27.13 -7.33 -6.04
C MET A 162 27.09 -8.75 -5.46
N LYS A 163 28.18 -9.20 -4.86
CA LYS A 163 28.29 -10.50 -4.23
C LYS A 163 28.65 -10.36 -2.77
N PHE A 164 27.96 -11.14 -1.95
CA PHE A 164 28.10 -11.13 -0.49
C PHE A 164 28.08 -12.57 0.03
N GLU A 165 28.60 -12.79 1.23
CA GLU A 165 28.37 -14.00 1.99
C GLU A 165 26.93 -14.00 2.53
N THR A 166 26.38 -15.19 2.78
CA THR A 166 24.96 -15.34 3.19
C THR A 166 24.62 -14.60 4.48
N ASP A 167 25.57 -14.50 5.40
CA ASP A 167 25.43 -13.83 6.70
C ASP A 167 25.54 -12.30 6.62
N GLU A 168 25.98 -11.77 5.49
CA GLU A 168 26.09 -10.33 5.26
C GLU A 168 24.81 -9.70 4.72
N VAL A 169 23.83 -10.50 4.26
CA VAL A 169 22.62 -10.02 3.59
C VAL A 169 21.38 -10.43 4.37
N SER A 170 20.53 -9.48 4.66
CA SER A 170 19.20 -9.69 5.25
C SER A 170 18.12 -9.41 4.21
N VAL A 171 17.26 -10.39 3.92
CA VAL A 171 16.07 -10.19 3.08
C VAL A 171 14.95 -9.64 3.95
N TYR A 172 14.30 -8.55 3.51
CA TYR A 172 13.17 -7.91 4.20
C TYR A 172 11.83 -8.18 3.52
N GLY A 173 11.83 -8.40 2.18
CA GLY A 173 10.63 -8.65 1.40
C GLY A 173 10.93 -8.84 -0.07
#